data_9e140ff08763641f85cf75e3efb0c6b2
#
_entry.id   9e140ff08763641f85cf75e3efb0c6b2
#
_cell.length_a   1.000
_cell.length_b   1.000
_cell.length_c   1.000
_cell.angle_alpha   90.00
_cell.angle_beta   90.00
_cell.angle_gamma   90.00
#
_symmetry.space_group_name_H-M   'P 1'
#
loop_
_entity.id
_entity.type
_entity.pdbx_description
1 polymer ?
#
loop_
_entity_poly.entity_id
_entity_poly.type
_entity_poly.pdbx_seq_one_letter_code
_entity_poly.pdbx_strand_id
1 'polypeptide(L)'
;MFGSCDVEEEISYEGNATQLITWQRSICEGSRHPAFEGTKAVSLPDDVAAEDPKFSGFVRYETAFPGSAGQEVLLEISDASEGVEVFCNGQSLGIQIAPPFRYRLSDAVEEGENKLVIEVATTLERQTYPMLSGYRKMLAVKPESSTGLTGTVKLITR
;
A
#
# COMPACT_ATOMS: atom_id res chain seq x y z
N MET A 1 -25.94 -0.28 -16.97
CA MET A 1 -25.74 0.65 -15.99
C MET A 1 -24.44 0.55 -15.31
N PHE A 2 -24.22 -0.36 -14.39
CA PHE A 2 -22.94 -0.44 -13.71
C PHE A 2 -21.79 -0.69 -14.66
N GLY A 3 -21.94 -1.58 -15.63
CA GLY A 3 -20.91 -1.86 -16.61
C GLY A 3 -20.49 -0.66 -17.43
N SER A 4 -21.44 0.21 -17.76
CA SER A 4 -21.14 1.42 -18.53
C SER A 4 -20.25 2.38 -17.76
N CYS A 5 -20.53 2.58 -16.46
CA CYS A 5 -19.74 3.45 -15.61
C CYS A 5 -18.34 2.90 -15.43
N ASP A 6 -18.21 1.60 -15.20
CA ASP A 6 -16.92 0.95 -15.03
C ASP A 6 -16.07 1.06 -16.29
N VAL A 7 -16.67 0.88 -17.46
CA VAL A 7 -15.99 1.00 -18.74
C VAL A 7 -15.51 2.44 -18.97
N GLU A 8 -16.32 3.43 -18.64
CA GLU A 8 -15.92 4.82 -18.75
C GLU A 8 -14.77 5.16 -17.83
N GLU A 9 -14.77 4.65 -16.59
CA GLU A 9 -13.66 4.84 -15.67
C GLU A 9 -12.39 4.20 -16.21
N GLU A 10 -12.45 2.98 -16.72
CA GLU A 10 -11.30 2.31 -17.31
C GLU A 10 -10.73 3.09 -18.49
N ILE A 11 -11.57 3.57 -19.36
CA ILE A 11 -11.15 4.39 -20.49
C ILE A 11 -10.49 5.69 -20.03
N SER A 12 -11.05 6.33 -19.01
CA SER A 12 -10.49 7.58 -18.50
C SER A 12 -9.13 7.39 -17.86
N TYR A 13 -8.83 6.19 -17.37
CA TYR A 13 -7.57 5.87 -16.72
C TYR A 13 -6.54 5.23 -17.67
N GLU A 14 -6.88 5.01 -18.92
CA GLU A 14 -5.97 4.53 -19.95
C GLU A 14 -5.06 5.63 -20.47
N GLY A 15 -4.48 6.42 -19.57
CA GLY A 15 -3.44 7.36 -19.94
C GLY A 15 -2.08 6.66 -20.01
N ASN A 16 -1.03 7.40 -19.75
CA ASN A 16 0.30 6.85 -19.63
C ASN A 16 0.43 6.16 -18.27
N ALA A 17 0.45 4.84 -18.28
CA ALA A 17 0.60 4.05 -17.08
C ALA A 17 2.07 3.74 -16.82
N THR A 18 2.55 4.05 -15.63
CA THR A 18 3.90 3.74 -15.18
C THR A 18 3.79 2.87 -13.94
N GLN A 19 4.46 1.72 -13.99
CA GLN A 19 4.51 0.83 -12.82
C GLN A 19 5.64 1.27 -11.89
N LEU A 20 5.32 1.52 -10.62
CA LEU A 20 6.30 1.91 -9.61
C LEU A 20 6.77 0.65 -8.89
N ILE A 21 7.97 0.20 -9.18
CA ILE A 21 8.49 -1.09 -8.73
C ILE A 21 9.38 -0.97 -7.52
N THR A 22 10.27 0.03 -7.50
CA THR A 22 11.30 0.16 -6.46
C THR A 22 10.89 1.18 -5.41
N TRP A 23 10.96 0.77 -4.14
CA TRP A 23 10.52 1.55 -3.01
C TRP A 23 11.51 1.46 -1.85
N GLN A 24 11.51 2.46 -0.98
CA GLN A 24 12.16 2.38 0.32
C GLN A 24 11.10 1.91 1.34
N ARG A 25 11.32 0.76 1.94
CA ARG A 25 10.39 0.18 2.90
C ARG A 25 10.92 0.29 4.31
N SER A 26 10.08 0.76 5.24
CA SER A 26 10.33 0.70 6.68
C SER A 26 9.14 0.06 7.37
N ILE A 27 9.36 -0.46 8.56
CA ILE A 27 8.33 -1.16 9.32
C ILE A 27 8.18 -0.56 10.70
N CYS A 28 6.98 -0.72 11.27
CA CYS A 28 6.67 -0.26 12.62
C CYS A 28 5.74 -1.29 13.27
N GLU A 29 6.17 -1.88 14.37
CA GLU A 29 5.28 -2.72 15.16
C GLU A 29 4.11 -1.90 15.67
N GLY A 30 2.92 -2.50 15.72
CA GLY A 30 1.69 -1.78 16.05
C GLY A 30 1.76 -1.00 17.34
N SER A 31 2.43 -1.56 18.36
CA SER A 31 2.60 -0.91 19.67
C SER A 31 3.56 0.29 19.65
N ARG A 32 4.35 0.44 18.60
CA ARG A 32 5.36 1.49 18.47
C ARG A 32 5.00 2.58 17.47
N HIS A 33 3.84 2.50 16.86
CA HIS A 33 3.43 3.49 15.86
C HIS A 33 3.47 4.91 16.42
N PRO A 34 4.04 5.91 15.74
CA PRO A 34 4.54 5.90 14.36
C PRO A 34 6.08 5.77 14.20
N ALA A 35 6.74 5.01 15.05
CA ALA A 35 8.19 4.85 14.99
C ALA A 35 8.60 3.79 13.94
N PHE A 36 8.83 4.22 12.72
CA PHE A 36 9.26 3.36 11.62
C PHE A 36 10.77 3.19 11.61
N GLU A 37 11.23 1.96 11.37
CA GLU A 37 12.64 1.64 11.34
C GLU A 37 12.93 0.54 10.31
N GLY A 38 14.20 0.19 10.14
CA GLY A 38 14.61 -0.88 9.23
C GLY A 38 14.44 -0.54 7.76
N THR A 39 14.72 0.71 7.40
CA THR A 39 14.56 1.19 6.01
C THR A 39 15.49 0.44 5.06
N LYS A 40 14.94 -0.14 4.00
CA LYS A 40 15.71 -0.78 2.93
C LYS A 40 14.98 -0.69 1.59
N ALA A 41 15.74 -0.84 0.51
CA ALA A 41 15.17 -0.86 -0.83
C ALA A 41 14.48 -2.21 -1.08
N VAL A 42 13.28 -2.17 -1.62
CA VAL A 42 12.52 -3.37 -2.00
C VAL A 42 11.89 -3.17 -3.38
N SER A 43 11.59 -4.29 -4.04
CA SER A 43 10.85 -4.30 -5.29
C SER A 43 9.48 -4.94 -5.10
N LEU A 44 8.45 -4.39 -5.71
CA LEU A 44 7.11 -4.96 -5.64
C LEU A 44 6.92 -6.10 -6.64
N PRO A 45 6.10 -7.08 -6.30
CA PRO A 45 5.37 -7.26 -5.05
C PRO A 45 6.28 -7.58 -3.88
N ASP A 46 5.90 -7.14 -2.69
CA ASP A 46 6.67 -7.34 -1.47
C ASP A 46 5.87 -8.14 -0.45
N ASP A 47 6.57 -8.88 0.40
CA ASP A 47 5.95 -9.65 1.46
C ASP A 47 6.83 -9.64 2.70
N VAL A 48 6.48 -8.79 3.65
CA VAL A 48 7.21 -8.68 4.93
C VAL A 48 7.11 -10.00 5.71
N ALA A 49 6.02 -10.73 5.58
CA ALA A 49 5.83 -11.99 6.29
C ALA A 49 6.82 -13.07 5.85
N ALA A 50 7.39 -12.96 4.63
CA ALA A 50 8.43 -13.88 4.18
C ALA A 50 9.74 -13.68 4.95
N GLU A 51 10.02 -12.45 5.39
CA GLU A 51 11.21 -12.11 6.18
C GLU A 51 10.95 -12.23 7.67
N ASP A 52 9.76 -11.80 8.13
CA ASP A 52 9.37 -11.83 9.53
C ASP A 52 7.92 -12.35 9.65
N PRO A 53 7.72 -13.67 9.78
CA PRO A 53 6.39 -14.27 9.85
C PRO A 53 5.54 -13.81 11.03
N LYS A 54 6.15 -13.22 12.05
CA LYS A 54 5.45 -12.75 13.26
C LYS A 54 5.11 -11.28 13.22
N PHE A 55 5.54 -10.58 12.18
CA PHE A 55 5.35 -9.14 12.10
C PHE A 55 3.86 -8.77 12.03
N SER A 56 3.47 -7.83 12.86
CA SER A 56 2.16 -7.18 12.82
C SER A 56 2.36 -5.70 13.14
N GLY A 57 1.75 -4.84 12.34
CA GLY A 57 1.87 -3.41 12.52
C GLY A 57 1.64 -2.66 11.22
N PHE A 58 2.57 -1.76 10.91
CA PHE A 58 2.48 -0.90 9.73
C PHE A 58 3.72 -1.05 8.87
N VAL A 59 3.52 -1.07 7.56
CA VAL A 59 4.61 -1.07 6.59
C VAL A 59 4.51 0.22 5.78
N ARG A 60 5.60 0.99 5.75
CA ARG A 60 5.65 2.23 5.00
C ARG A 60 6.52 2.05 3.77
N TYR A 61 5.99 2.46 2.62
CA TYR A 61 6.70 2.45 1.35
C TYR A 61 6.82 3.88 0.85
N GLU A 62 8.04 4.29 0.51
CA GLU A 62 8.33 5.63 0.02
C GLU A 62 9.01 5.58 -1.34
N THR A 63 8.57 6.44 -2.24
CA THR A 63 9.24 6.67 -3.53
C THR A 63 8.96 8.10 -3.98
N ALA A 64 9.51 8.46 -5.13
CA ALA A 64 9.28 9.75 -5.74
C ALA A 64 8.93 9.56 -7.21
N PHE A 65 8.17 10.49 -7.76
CA PHE A 65 7.82 10.49 -9.17
C PHE A 65 7.80 11.92 -9.71
N PRO A 66 8.12 12.11 -11.00
CA PRO A 66 8.03 13.43 -11.61
C PRO A 66 6.57 13.74 -11.95
N GLY A 67 6.19 15.00 -11.79
CA GLY A 67 4.85 15.44 -12.10
C GLY A 67 4.84 16.89 -12.57
N SER A 68 3.67 17.33 -12.98
CA SER A 68 3.41 18.71 -13.40
C SER A 68 2.18 19.23 -12.66
N ALA A 69 2.25 20.48 -12.25
CA ALA A 69 1.11 21.13 -11.60
C ALA A 69 -0.11 21.12 -12.52
N GLY A 70 -1.26 20.74 -11.98
CA GLY A 70 -2.49 20.63 -12.74
C GLY A 70 -2.64 19.36 -13.57
N GLN A 71 -1.64 18.48 -13.55
CA GLN A 71 -1.71 17.19 -14.23
C GLN A 71 -2.71 16.27 -13.54
N GLU A 72 -3.47 15.52 -14.33
CA GLU A 72 -4.35 14.51 -13.77
C GLU A 72 -3.58 13.22 -13.52
N VAL A 73 -3.52 12.79 -12.26
CA VAL A 73 -2.74 11.64 -11.82
C VAL A 73 -3.61 10.73 -10.97
N LEU A 74 -3.66 9.45 -11.34
CA LEU A 74 -4.35 8.41 -10.61
C LEU A 74 -3.35 7.36 -10.14
N LEU A 75 -3.46 6.96 -8.89
CA LEU A 75 -2.70 5.86 -8.32
C LEU A 75 -3.60 4.63 -8.19
N GLU A 76 -3.13 3.50 -8.67
CA GLU A 76 -3.85 2.23 -8.52
C GLU A 76 -2.95 1.19 -7.88
N ILE A 77 -3.41 0.63 -6.76
CA ILE A 77 -2.74 -0.46 -6.04
C ILE A 77 -3.60 -1.71 -6.21
N SER A 78 -3.07 -2.74 -6.84
CA SER A 78 -3.85 -3.93 -7.15
C SER A 78 -4.17 -4.78 -5.92
N ASP A 79 -3.24 -4.84 -4.96
CA ASP A 79 -3.46 -5.62 -3.74
C ASP A 79 -2.51 -5.19 -2.62
N ALA A 80 -2.98 -5.30 -1.39
CA ALA A 80 -2.22 -5.07 -0.18
C ALA A 80 -2.83 -5.90 0.94
N SER A 81 -2.10 -6.07 2.05
CA SER A 81 -2.52 -7.01 3.10
C SER A 81 -3.81 -6.60 3.82
N GLU A 82 -3.95 -5.32 4.15
CA GLU A 82 -5.14 -4.82 4.84
C GLU A 82 -5.44 -3.39 4.40
N GLY A 83 -5.62 -2.48 5.34
CA GLY A 83 -5.88 -1.08 5.03
C GLY A 83 -4.68 -0.35 4.46
N VAL A 84 -4.93 0.58 3.57
CA VAL A 84 -3.90 1.38 2.89
C VAL A 84 -4.21 2.85 3.10
N GLU A 85 -3.21 3.62 3.49
CA GLU A 85 -3.27 5.07 3.50
C GLU A 85 -2.19 5.62 2.56
N VAL A 86 -2.57 6.55 1.71
CA VAL A 86 -1.66 7.14 0.73
C VAL A 86 -1.43 8.61 1.05
N PHE A 87 -0.17 9.03 0.98
CA PHE A 87 0.25 10.42 1.16
C PHE A 87 0.99 10.89 -0.07
N CYS A 88 0.63 12.03 -0.59
CA CYS A 88 1.35 12.70 -1.67
C CYS A 88 1.82 14.05 -1.16
N ASN A 89 3.14 14.27 -1.18
CA ASN A 89 3.76 15.49 -0.66
C ASN A 89 3.33 15.82 0.78
N GLY A 90 3.16 14.79 1.60
CA GLY A 90 2.76 14.93 3.00
C GLY A 90 1.27 15.06 3.25
N GLN A 91 0.47 15.15 2.20
CA GLN A 91 -0.98 15.24 2.30
C GLN A 91 -1.62 13.87 2.24
N SER A 92 -2.38 13.50 3.28
CA SER A 92 -3.12 12.24 3.29
C SER A 92 -4.29 12.30 2.30
N LEU A 93 -4.42 11.25 1.52
CA LEU A 93 -5.51 11.08 0.56
C LEU A 93 -6.57 10.09 1.06
N GLY A 94 -6.43 9.67 2.31
CA GLY A 94 -7.41 8.83 2.97
C GLY A 94 -7.03 7.37 3.05
N ILE A 95 -7.86 6.61 3.74
CA ILE A 95 -7.65 5.19 4.01
C ILE A 95 -8.67 4.38 3.21
N GLN A 96 -8.21 3.33 2.52
CA GLN A 96 -9.06 2.36 1.83
C GLN A 96 -8.77 0.97 2.39
N ILE A 97 -9.80 0.14 2.48
CA ILE A 97 -9.70 -1.17 3.15
C ILE A 97 -9.92 -2.37 2.25
N ALA A 98 -10.23 -2.15 0.98
CA ALA A 98 -10.49 -3.24 0.04
C ALA A 98 -9.87 -2.96 -1.33
N PRO A 99 -9.22 -3.95 -1.97
CA PRO A 99 -8.68 -3.79 -3.31
C PRO A 99 -9.78 -3.80 -4.38
N PRO A 100 -9.52 -3.22 -5.56
CA PRO A 100 -8.32 -2.44 -5.88
C PRO A 100 -8.37 -1.06 -5.21
N PHE A 101 -7.21 -0.61 -4.73
CA PHE A 101 -7.11 0.69 -4.08
C PHE A 101 -6.84 1.74 -5.16
N ARG A 102 -7.65 2.78 -5.22
CA ARG A 102 -7.54 3.84 -6.23
C ARG A 102 -7.56 5.20 -5.58
N TYR A 103 -6.56 6.00 -5.88
CA TYR A 103 -6.40 7.34 -5.33
C TYR A 103 -6.16 8.36 -6.42
N ARG A 104 -6.84 9.49 -6.34
CA ARG A 104 -6.58 10.61 -7.21
C ARG A 104 -5.55 11.52 -6.56
N LEU A 105 -4.40 11.68 -7.19
CA LEU A 105 -3.30 12.49 -6.68
C LEU A 105 -3.30 13.92 -7.20
N SER A 106 -4.16 14.23 -8.17
CA SER A 106 -4.09 15.45 -8.98
C SER A 106 -3.97 16.74 -8.19
N ASP A 107 -4.70 16.85 -7.07
CA ASP A 107 -4.69 18.07 -6.27
C ASP A 107 -3.44 18.20 -5.36
N ALA A 108 -2.70 17.13 -5.19
CA ALA A 108 -1.51 17.10 -4.35
C ALA A 108 -0.21 17.08 -5.15
N VAL A 109 -0.28 16.88 -6.47
CA VAL A 109 0.89 16.84 -7.35
C VAL A 109 1.40 18.25 -7.61
N GLU A 110 2.72 18.40 -7.51
CA GLU A 110 3.42 19.65 -7.75
C GLU A 110 4.34 19.52 -8.97
N GLU A 111 4.81 20.65 -9.47
CA GLU A 111 5.79 20.67 -10.55
C GLU A 111 7.13 20.13 -10.05
N GLY A 112 7.69 19.18 -10.78
CA GLY A 112 8.95 18.55 -10.43
C GLY A 112 8.79 17.22 -9.70
N GLU A 113 9.65 16.97 -8.73
CA GLU A 113 9.64 15.71 -7.98
C GLU A 113 8.55 15.71 -6.89
N ASN A 114 7.76 14.66 -6.88
CA ASN A 114 6.70 14.46 -5.89
C ASN A 114 7.01 13.27 -5.01
N LYS A 115 6.81 13.42 -3.70
CA LYS A 115 7.02 12.34 -2.75
C LYS A 115 5.72 11.53 -2.58
N LEU A 116 5.81 10.22 -2.75
CA LEU A 116 4.70 9.31 -2.57
C LEU A 116 4.99 8.37 -1.43
N VAL A 117 4.08 8.30 -0.47
CA VAL A 117 4.16 7.40 0.68
C VAL A 117 2.90 6.56 0.74
N ILE A 118 3.08 5.25 0.90
CA ILE A 118 1.98 4.31 1.10
C ILE A 118 2.22 3.58 2.41
N GLU A 119 1.29 3.71 3.35
CA GLU A 119 1.33 2.96 4.60
C GLU A 119 0.29 1.86 4.56
N VAL A 120 0.73 0.64 4.84
CA VAL A 120 -0.13 -0.54 4.85
C VAL A 120 -0.26 -1.03 6.27
N ALA A 121 -1.49 -1.07 6.77
CA ALA A 121 -1.78 -1.66 8.07
C ALA A 121 -1.90 -3.18 7.92
N THR A 122 -1.48 -3.90 8.96
CA THR A 122 -1.62 -5.35 9.00
C THR A 122 -2.48 -5.75 10.19
N THR A 123 -2.99 -6.98 10.18
CA THR A 123 -3.70 -7.50 11.34
C THR A 123 -2.71 -7.94 12.42
N LEU A 124 -3.17 -8.07 13.66
CA LEU A 124 -2.38 -8.59 14.76
C LEU A 124 -2.31 -10.13 14.75
N GLU A 125 -2.91 -10.75 13.77
CA GLU A 125 -3.04 -12.19 13.68
C GLU A 125 -1.70 -12.92 13.76
N ARG A 126 -0.71 -12.46 13.00
CA ARG A 126 0.61 -13.10 12.99
C ARG A 126 1.37 -12.94 14.28
N GLN A 127 1.15 -11.86 15.00
CA GLN A 127 1.79 -11.61 16.28
C GLN A 127 1.13 -12.44 17.39
N THR A 128 -0.17 -12.58 17.36
CA THR A 128 -0.93 -13.28 18.40
C THR A 128 -0.95 -14.80 18.24
N TYR A 129 -0.89 -15.32 17.02
CA TYR A 129 -0.95 -16.75 16.77
C TYR A 129 0.11 -17.56 17.54
N PRO A 130 1.39 -17.15 17.55
CA PRO A 130 2.40 -17.89 18.32
C PRO A 130 2.18 -17.83 19.83
N MET A 131 1.41 -16.86 20.33
CA MET A 131 1.10 -16.71 21.75
C MET A 131 -0.06 -17.59 22.20
N LEU A 132 -0.82 -18.12 21.25
CA LEU A 132 -1.91 -19.04 21.56
C LEU A 132 -1.35 -20.40 21.97
N SER A 133 -2.04 -21.07 22.89
CA SER A 133 -1.60 -22.39 23.36
C SER A 133 -2.80 -23.31 23.51
N GLY A 134 -2.53 -24.62 23.49
CA GLY A 134 -3.51 -25.64 23.72
C GLY A 134 -4.72 -25.58 22.79
N TYR A 135 -5.89 -25.61 23.38
CA TYR A 135 -7.16 -25.65 22.67
C TYR A 135 -7.37 -24.43 21.76
N ARG A 136 -6.95 -23.25 22.22
CA ARG A 136 -7.10 -22.02 21.43
C ARG A 136 -6.29 -22.08 20.14
N LYS A 137 -5.06 -22.56 20.21
CA LYS A 137 -4.20 -22.70 19.03
C LYS A 137 -4.78 -23.72 18.03
N MET A 138 -5.39 -24.76 18.54
CA MET A 138 -6.02 -25.78 17.71
C MET A 138 -7.22 -25.24 16.93
N LEU A 139 -7.95 -24.27 17.48
CA LEU A 139 -9.09 -23.64 16.82
C LEU A 139 -8.69 -22.46 15.92
N ALA A 140 -7.51 -21.90 16.10
CA ALA A 140 -7.05 -20.76 15.33
C ALA A 140 -6.45 -21.22 13.99
N VAL A 141 -6.73 -20.46 12.94
CA VAL A 141 -6.13 -20.70 11.63
C VAL A 141 -4.75 -20.03 11.62
N LYS A 142 -3.72 -20.77 11.20
CA LYS A 142 -2.37 -20.21 11.07
C LYS A 142 -2.37 -19.11 9.98
N PRO A 143 -1.83 -17.93 10.27
CA PRO A 143 -1.77 -16.88 9.27
C PRO A 143 -0.83 -17.26 8.11
N GLU A 144 -1.36 -17.27 6.90
CA GLU A 144 -0.60 -17.61 5.70
C GLU A 144 -0.60 -16.47 4.68
N SER A 145 -1.40 -15.43 4.91
CA SER A 145 -1.50 -14.30 3.99
C SER A 145 -0.20 -13.49 3.94
N SER A 146 0.10 -12.97 2.77
CA SER A 146 1.22 -12.08 2.55
C SER A 146 0.99 -10.74 3.26
N THR A 147 2.06 -10.02 3.58
CA THR A 147 2.01 -8.77 4.34
C THR A 147 2.72 -7.65 3.59
N GLY A 148 2.05 -6.52 3.43
CA GLY A 148 2.58 -5.33 2.77
C GLY A 148 1.90 -5.07 1.43
N LEU A 149 2.63 -4.43 0.51
CA LEU A 149 2.20 -4.23 -0.87
C LEU A 149 2.42 -5.51 -1.66
N THR A 150 1.43 -6.37 -1.67
CA THR A 150 1.52 -7.71 -2.24
C THR A 150 1.15 -7.76 -3.71
N GLY A 151 0.72 -6.64 -4.27
CA GLY A 151 0.39 -6.49 -5.68
C GLY A 151 1.30 -5.47 -6.38
N THR A 152 0.76 -4.85 -7.40
CA THR A 152 1.45 -3.83 -8.20
C THR A 152 0.94 -2.43 -7.86
N VAL A 153 1.78 -1.44 -8.08
CA VAL A 153 1.41 -0.02 -7.96
C VAL A 153 1.62 0.66 -9.31
N LYS A 154 0.57 1.24 -9.84
CA LYS A 154 0.60 1.96 -11.12
C LYS A 154 0.23 3.42 -10.93
N LEU A 155 0.98 4.27 -11.61
CA LEU A 155 0.69 5.69 -11.70
C LEU A 155 0.18 5.96 -13.10
N ILE A 156 -1.03 6.46 -13.21
CA ILE A 156 -1.69 6.72 -14.49
C ILE A 156 -1.84 8.23 -14.65
N THR A 157 -1.24 8.77 -15.70
CA THR A 157 -1.26 10.21 -15.98
C THR A 157 -1.98 10.52 -17.28
N ARG A 158 -2.65 11.66 -17.32
CA ARG A 158 -3.37 12.13 -18.50
C ARG A 158 -2.96 13.54 -18.87
#